data_91ea01ff91987dfeed0320eb9a832b15
#
_entry.id   91ea01ff91987dfeed0320eb9a832b15
#
_cell.length_a   1.000
_cell.length_b   1.000
_cell.length_c   1.000
_cell.angle_alpha   90.00
_cell.angle_beta   90.00
_cell.angle_gamma   90.00
#
_symmetry.space_group_name_H-M   'P 1'
#
loop_
_entity.id
_entity.type
_entity.pdbx_description
1 polymer ?
#
loop_
_entity_poly.entity_id
_entity_poly.type
_entity_poly.pdbx_seq_one_letter_code
_entity_poly.pdbx_strand_id
1 'polypeptide(L)'
;MAFNRKQRLRDNIEAIRTAFVLDREQRTPTARERLLLERYCGFGGLKCILNPARELTDAVHWAKSDLELFAPTVELHKLLRENTKDDTEYKRYMDAMKQSVLTAFYTPPEITGTIADVLHEHGIRPDRVLEPSAGVGAFVDSVLENRPDADIMAFEKDLMTGKILNHLHPGQKVRVQGFEKIEKPFMNHFDLAISNIPFGDVAVFDPDFSGSKDPARHSAARTIHNYFFLKSLDAVREGGIVAFITSQGVPELYNLPDTESQKQYVPVVARNAPRQILEKRRR
;
A
#
# COMPACT_ATOMS: atom_id res chain seq x y z
N MET A 1 -19.87 11.36 4.53
CA MET A 1 -20.46 11.36 3.18
C MET A 1 -20.91 9.95 2.82
N ALA A 2 -22.06 9.79 2.17
CA ALA A 2 -22.53 8.48 1.73
C ALA A 2 -21.56 7.91 0.67
N PHE A 3 -21.32 6.60 0.72
CA PHE A 3 -20.44 5.88 -0.21
C PHE A 3 -21.05 5.90 -1.62
N ASN A 4 -20.57 6.78 -2.50
CA ASN A 4 -21.03 6.88 -3.87
C ASN A 4 -20.19 5.99 -4.80
N ARG A 5 -20.67 4.76 -5.04
CA ARG A 5 -20.00 3.73 -5.86
C ARG A 5 -19.72 4.20 -7.29
N LYS A 6 -20.67 4.90 -7.90
CA LYS A 6 -20.57 5.38 -9.28
C LYS A 6 -19.50 6.46 -9.42
N GLN A 7 -19.46 7.41 -8.48
CA GLN A 7 -18.45 8.46 -8.50
C GLN A 7 -17.06 7.86 -8.28
N ARG A 8 -16.90 6.95 -7.32
CA ARG A 8 -15.62 6.26 -7.09
C ARG A 8 -15.12 5.51 -8.32
N LEU A 9 -15.99 4.78 -9.01
CA LEU A 9 -15.60 4.07 -10.23
C LEU A 9 -15.16 5.05 -11.32
N ARG A 10 -15.86 6.17 -11.50
CA ARG A 10 -15.46 7.21 -12.45
C ARG A 10 -14.14 7.86 -12.10
N ASP A 11 -13.95 8.23 -10.83
CA ASP A 11 -12.69 8.81 -10.34
C ASP A 11 -11.51 7.86 -10.59
N ASN A 12 -11.70 6.55 -10.33
CA ASN A 12 -10.69 5.54 -10.64
C ASN A 12 -10.38 5.45 -12.14
N ILE A 13 -11.40 5.47 -13.00
CA ILE A 13 -11.23 5.42 -14.46
C ILE A 13 -10.43 6.63 -14.95
N GLU A 14 -10.77 7.83 -14.49
CA GLU A 14 -10.04 9.05 -14.88
C GLU A 14 -8.60 9.06 -14.37
N ALA A 15 -8.35 8.60 -13.14
CA ALA A 15 -7.00 8.46 -12.62
C ALA A 15 -6.16 7.46 -13.44
N ILE A 16 -6.73 6.29 -13.77
CA ILE A 16 -6.08 5.27 -14.60
C ILE A 16 -5.80 5.80 -16.00
N ARG A 17 -6.78 6.49 -16.62
CA ARG A 17 -6.62 7.14 -17.93
C ARG A 17 -5.46 8.13 -17.91
N THR A 18 -5.44 8.99 -16.89
CA THR A 18 -4.36 9.98 -16.69
C THR A 18 -3.01 9.30 -16.55
N ALA A 19 -2.91 8.25 -15.74
CA ALA A 19 -1.65 7.52 -15.55
C ALA A 19 -1.14 6.88 -16.86
N PHE A 20 -2.03 6.31 -17.69
CA PHE A 20 -1.63 5.78 -19.00
C PHE A 20 -1.17 6.87 -19.98
N VAL A 21 -1.78 8.06 -19.95
CA VAL A 21 -1.32 9.20 -20.76
C VAL A 21 0.08 9.62 -20.35
N LEU A 22 0.31 9.77 -19.04
CA LEU A 22 1.61 10.16 -18.49
C LEU A 22 2.71 9.13 -18.81
N ASP A 23 2.39 7.84 -18.72
CA ASP A 23 3.31 6.77 -19.11
C ASP A 23 3.71 6.86 -20.58
N ARG A 24 2.73 7.09 -21.46
CA ARG A 24 2.98 7.19 -22.91
C ARG A 24 3.80 8.43 -23.25
N GLU A 25 3.54 9.54 -22.58
CA GLU A 25 4.22 10.81 -22.79
C GLU A 25 5.55 10.94 -22.01
N GLN A 26 5.83 10.00 -21.11
CA GLN A 26 7.07 9.93 -20.30
C GLN A 26 7.36 11.26 -19.57
N ARG A 27 6.34 11.84 -18.97
CA ARG A 27 6.43 13.12 -18.23
C ARG A 27 5.77 13.05 -16.86
N THR A 28 6.08 14.02 -16.02
CA THR A 28 5.41 14.24 -14.75
C THR A 28 4.02 14.87 -14.93
N PRO A 29 3.08 14.64 -13.99
CA PRO A 29 1.75 15.23 -14.05
C PRO A 29 1.76 16.74 -13.87
N THR A 30 0.89 17.43 -14.59
CA THR A 30 0.49 18.82 -14.28
C THR A 30 -0.30 18.85 -12.97
N ALA A 31 -0.48 20.05 -12.38
CA ALA A 31 -1.28 20.21 -11.15
C ALA A 31 -2.73 19.66 -11.31
N ARG A 32 -3.34 19.85 -12.47
CA ARG A 32 -4.68 19.33 -12.77
C ARG A 32 -4.71 17.79 -12.85
N GLU A 33 -3.69 17.19 -13.50
CA GLU A 33 -3.59 15.74 -13.61
C GLU A 33 -3.28 15.11 -12.26
N ARG A 34 -2.45 15.76 -11.43
CA ARG A 34 -2.20 15.33 -10.06
C ARG A 34 -3.51 15.22 -9.26
N LEU A 35 -4.39 16.23 -9.33
CA LEU A 35 -5.70 16.18 -8.69
C LEU A 35 -6.59 15.03 -9.19
N LEU A 36 -6.46 14.61 -10.46
CA LEU A 36 -7.17 13.44 -10.97
C LEU A 36 -6.59 12.14 -10.41
N LEU A 37 -5.25 12.02 -10.33
CA LEU A 37 -4.57 10.86 -9.74
C LEU A 37 -4.90 10.70 -8.25
N GLU A 38 -4.94 11.79 -7.48
CA GLU A 38 -5.27 11.82 -6.04
C GLU A 38 -6.70 11.32 -5.74
N ARG A 39 -7.60 11.33 -6.71
CA ARG A 39 -8.95 10.77 -6.56
C ARG A 39 -9.01 9.25 -6.66
N TYR A 40 -7.92 8.60 -7.05
CA TYR A 40 -7.88 7.16 -7.10
C TYR A 40 -8.03 6.57 -5.69
N CYS A 41 -8.98 5.68 -5.53
CA CYS A 41 -9.28 5.06 -4.24
C CYS A 41 -9.36 3.54 -4.30
N GLY A 42 -8.88 2.93 -5.38
CA GLY A 42 -8.94 1.49 -5.60
C GLY A 42 -10.38 0.97 -5.73
N PHE A 43 -10.51 -0.34 -5.87
CA PHE A 43 -11.78 -0.98 -6.17
C PHE A 43 -12.46 -1.62 -4.94
N GLY A 44 -12.00 -1.30 -3.73
CA GLY A 44 -12.62 -1.80 -2.50
C GLY A 44 -14.13 -1.53 -2.45
N GLY A 45 -14.92 -2.59 -2.22
CA GLY A 45 -16.38 -2.51 -2.20
C GLY A 45 -17.07 -2.46 -3.58
N LEU A 46 -16.33 -2.54 -4.70
CA LEU A 46 -16.86 -2.54 -6.07
C LEU A 46 -16.80 -3.93 -6.71
N LYS A 47 -17.26 -4.99 -6.03
CA LYS A 47 -17.17 -6.39 -6.52
C LYS A 47 -17.79 -6.59 -7.91
N CYS A 48 -18.80 -5.79 -8.28
CA CYS A 48 -19.50 -5.88 -9.56
C CYS A 48 -18.58 -5.65 -10.78
N ILE A 49 -17.45 -4.96 -10.64
CA ILE A 49 -16.49 -4.75 -11.76
C ILE A 49 -15.83 -6.06 -12.23
N LEU A 50 -15.94 -7.13 -11.46
CA LEU A 50 -15.43 -8.45 -11.81
C LEU A 50 -16.41 -9.25 -12.68
N ASN A 51 -17.66 -8.79 -12.82
CA ASN A 51 -18.65 -9.40 -13.70
C ASN A 51 -18.28 -9.15 -15.17
N PRO A 52 -18.74 -9.99 -16.11
CA PRO A 52 -18.54 -9.76 -17.53
C PRO A 52 -19.01 -8.35 -17.95
N ALA A 53 -18.15 -7.61 -18.64
CA ALA A 53 -18.40 -6.25 -19.12
C ALA A 53 -17.58 -5.95 -20.39
N ARG A 54 -17.53 -6.89 -21.33
CA ARG A 54 -16.84 -6.74 -22.63
C ARG A 54 -17.68 -6.00 -23.62
N GLU A 55 -18.96 -6.33 -23.63
CA GLU A 55 -19.96 -5.83 -24.59
C GLU A 55 -21.23 -5.41 -23.85
N LEU A 56 -22.07 -4.60 -24.51
CA LEU A 56 -23.33 -4.13 -23.93
C LEU A 56 -24.29 -5.27 -23.63
N THR A 57 -24.20 -6.38 -24.33
CA THR A 57 -24.99 -7.61 -24.12
C THR A 57 -24.68 -8.26 -22.76
N ASP A 58 -23.51 -8.05 -22.19
CA ASP A 58 -23.13 -8.62 -20.90
C ASP A 58 -23.97 -8.08 -19.72
N ALA A 59 -24.76 -7.03 -19.95
CA ALA A 59 -25.65 -6.44 -18.94
C ALA A 59 -26.61 -7.47 -18.31
N VAL A 60 -26.95 -8.53 -19.03
CA VAL A 60 -27.82 -9.62 -18.55
C VAL A 60 -27.23 -10.36 -17.35
N HIS A 61 -25.93 -10.32 -17.17
CA HIS A 61 -25.21 -10.94 -16.05
C HIS A 61 -25.09 -10.05 -14.83
N TRP A 62 -25.65 -8.84 -14.88
CA TRP A 62 -25.52 -7.85 -13.81
C TRP A 62 -26.80 -7.77 -12.95
N ALA A 63 -26.61 -7.68 -11.64
CA ALA A 63 -27.72 -7.42 -10.72
C ALA A 63 -28.32 -6.02 -10.98
N LYS A 64 -29.62 -5.87 -10.83
CA LYS A 64 -30.32 -4.59 -11.04
C LYS A 64 -29.73 -3.45 -10.19
N SER A 65 -29.28 -3.76 -8.97
CA SER A 65 -28.60 -2.82 -8.06
C SER A 65 -27.26 -2.29 -8.57
N ASP A 66 -26.64 -2.97 -9.52
CA ASP A 66 -25.30 -2.67 -10.03
C ASP A 66 -25.32 -2.15 -11.48
N LEU A 67 -26.50 -2.13 -12.15
CA LEU A 67 -26.61 -1.72 -13.55
C LEU A 67 -26.11 -0.30 -13.83
N GLU A 68 -26.19 0.60 -12.87
CA GLU A 68 -25.65 1.96 -13.02
C GLU A 68 -24.12 2.00 -13.15
N LEU A 69 -23.44 0.93 -12.74
CA LEU A 69 -21.98 0.77 -12.81
C LEU A 69 -21.54 -0.02 -14.05
N PHE A 70 -22.49 -0.61 -14.79
CA PHE A 70 -22.19 -1.46 -15.96
C PHE A 70 -21.46 -0.68 -17.06
N ALA A 71 -22.04 0.43 -17.55
CA ALA A 71 -21.41 1.19 -18.62
C ALA A 71 -20.03 1.76 -18.25
N PRO A 72 -19.80 2.34 -17.03
CA PRO A 72 -18.47 2.68 -16.58
C PRO A 72 -17.50 1.48 -16.50
N THR A 73 -17.99 0.28 -16.14
CA THR A 73 -17.12 -0.92 -16.11
C THR A 73 -16.73 -1.35 -17.53
N VAL A 74 -17.64 -1.29 -18.51
CA VAL A 74 -17.29 -1.52 -19.93
C VAL A 74 -16.22 -0.53 -20.38
N GLU A 75 -16.35 0.75 -20.01
CA GLU A 75 -15.35 1.78 -20.30
C GLU A 75 -13.98 1.44 -19.68
N LEU A 76 -13.95 1.01 -18.41
CA LEU A 76 -12.74 0.58 -17.73
C LEU A 76 -12.05 -0.56 -18.48
N HIS A 77 -12.79 -1.61 -18.85
CA HIS A 77 -12.24 -2.75 -19.58
C HIS A 77 -11.68 -2.33 -20.95
N LYS A 78 -12.40 -1.44 -21.66
CA LYS A 78 -11.92 -0.89 -22.93
C LYS A 78 -10.64 -0.10 -22.74
N LEU A 79 -10.58 0.80 -21.75
CA LEU A 79 -9.40 1.58 -21.41
C LEU A 79 -8.19 0.68 -21.12
N LEU A 80 -8.36 -0.39 -20.34
CA LEU A 80 -7.29 -1.32 -20.05
C LEU A 80 -6.79 -2.03 -21.32
N ARG A 81 -7.70 -2.52 -22.17
CA ARG A 81 -7.34 -3.20 -23.42
C ARG A 81 -6.57 -2.29 -24.39
N GLU A 82 -7.00 -1.05 -24.53
CA GLU A 82 -6.35 -0.07 -25.41
C GLU A 82 -4.94 0.32 -24.95
N ASN A 83 -4.62 0.10 -23.66
CA ASN A 83 -3.34 0.48 -23.06
C ASN A 83 -2.49 -0.72 -22.61
N THR A 84 -2.84 -1.93 -23.05
CA THR A 84 -2.07 -3.15 -22.84
C THR A 84 -1.51 -3.66 -24.17
N LYS A 85 -0.31 -4.25 -24.12
CA LYS A 85 0.40 -4.75 -25.32
C LYS A 85 -0.21 -6.03 -25.85
N ASP A 86 -0.71 -6.87 -24.94
CA ASP A 86 -1.23 -8.19 -25.24
C ASP A 86 -2.23 -8.68 -24.17
N ASP A 87 -2.84 -9.81 -24.40
CA ASP A 87 -3.80 -10.45 -23.49
C ASP A 87 -3.16 -10.83 -22.14
N THR A 88 -1.87 -11.10 -22.09
CA THR A 88 -1.14 -11.45 -20.86
C THR A 88 -1.06 -10.23 -19.95
N GLU A 89 -0.71 -9.08 -20.49
CA GLU A 89 -0.67 -7.82 -19.73
C GLU A 89 -2.07 -7.39 -19.29
N TYR A 90 -3.08 -7.49 -20.16
CA TYR A 90 -4.46 -7.26 -19.80
C TYR A 90 -4.90 -8.14 -18.63
N LYS A 91 -4.58 -9.44 -18.66
CA LYS A 91 -4.89 -10.37 -17.59
C LYS A 91 -4.24 -9.96 -16.26
N ARG A 92 -3.00 -9.47 -16.30
CA ARG A 92 -2.33 -8.95 -15.09
C ARG A 92 -3.08 -7.78 -14.47
N TYR A 93 -3.62 -6.85 -15.27
CA TYR A 93 -4.48 -5.76 -14.77
C TYR A 93 -5.79 -6.28 -14.20
N MET A 94 -6.40 -7.29 -14.83
CA MET A 94 -7.60 -7.92 -14.30
C MET A 94 -7.35 -8.63 -12.97
N ASP A 95 -6.22 -9.29 -12.81
CA ASP A 95 -5.84 -9.93 -11.55
C ASP A 95 -5.52 -8.87 -10.46
N ALA A 96 -4.88 -7.76 -10.82
CA ALA A 96 -4.69 -6.62 -9.94
C ALA A 96 -6.04 -6.03 -9.46
N MET A 97 -7.00 -5.83 -10.35
CA MET A 97 -8.36 -5.40 -9.98
C MET A 97 -9.03 -6.35 -8.98
N LYS A 98 -8.92 -7.67 -9.22
CA LYS A 98 -9.49 -8.67 -8.29
C LYS A 98 -8.88 -8.55 -6.89
N GLN A 99 -7.57 -8.37 -6.80
CA GLN A 99 -6.89 -8.16 -5.54
C GLN A 99 -7.35 -6.84 -4.89
N SER A 100 -7.37 -5.75 -5.64
CA SER A 100 -7.78 -4.43 -5.16
C SER A 100 -9.20 -4.41 -4.58
N VAL A 101 -10.15 -5.17 -5.16
CA VAL A 101 -11.51 -5.32 -4.61
C VAL A 101 -11.49 -5.84 -3.16
N LEU A 102 -10.51 -6.67 -2.82
CA LEU A 102 -10.39 -7.30 -1.51
C LEU A 102 -9.50 -6.51 -0.54
N THR A 103 -8.50 -5.79 -1.06
CA THR A 103 -7.39 -5.23 -0.26
C THR A 103 -7.30 -3.70 -0.27
N ALA A 104 -8.02 -3.01 -1.16
CA ALA A 104 -7.92 -1.55 -1.25
C ALA A 104 -8.68 -0.85 -0.09
N PHE A 105 -8.02 -0.77 1.05
CA PHE A 105 -8.43 0.01 2.21
C PHE A 105 -7.31 0.98 2.55
N TYR A 106 -7.37 2.18 1.98
CA TYR A 106 -6.35 3.21 2.19
C TYR A 106 -6.57 3.92 3.52
N THR A 107 -5.45 4.22 4.18
CA THR A 107 -5.47 4.93 5.46
C THR A 107 -5.86 6.39 5.22
N PRO A 108 -6.84 6.92 5.98
CA PRO A 108 -7.19 8.33 5.90
C PRO A 108 -5.99 9.24 6.20
N PRO A 109 -5.83 10.36 5.48
CA PRO A 109 -4.72 11.32 5.69
C PRO A 109 -4.63 11.83 7.13
N GLU A 110 -5.76 11.96 7.83
CA GLU A 110 -5.80 12.41 9.22
C GLU A 110 -5.06 11.43 10.16
N ILE A 111 -5.09 10.13 9.84
CA ILE A 111 -4.39 9.11 10.63
C ILE A 111 -2.90 9.11 10.30
N THR A 112 -2.55 9.13 9.01
CA THR A 112 -1.13 9.13 8.59
C THR A 112 -0.43 10.40 9.03
N GLY A 113 -1.09 11.55 8.90
CA GLY A 113 -0.61 12.85 9.39
C GLY A 113 -0.37 12.83 10.90
N THR A 114 -1.34 12.37 11.69
CA THR A 114 -1.18 12.26 13.15
C THR A 114 0.04 11.42 13.55
N ILE A 115 0.28 10.29 12.86
CA ILE A 115 1.45 9.43 13.16
C ILE A 115 2.75 10.17 12.80
N ALA A 116 2.80 10.80 11.63
CA ALA A 116 3.98 11.55 11.19
C ALA A 116 4.27 12.75 12.11
N ASP A 117 3.25 13.47 12.55
CA ASP A 117 3.36 14.60 13.49
C ASP A 117 3.89 14.15 14.85
N VAL A 118 3.37 13.04 15.40
CA VAL A 118 3.86 12.48 16.67
C VAL A 118 5.34 12.10 16.56
N LEU A 119 5.76 11.45 15.46
CA LEU A 119 7.17 11.15 15.25
C LEU A 119 8.01 12.42 15.19
N HIS A 120 7.53 13.44 14.47
CA HIS A 120 8.19 14.73 14.34
C HIS A 120 8.31 15.48 15.69
N GLU A 121 7.26 15.53 16.50
CA GLU A 121 7.23 16.16 17.83
C GLU A 121 8.22 15.48 18.80
N HIS A 122 8.43 14.16 18.65
CA HIS A 122 9.41 13.41 19.44
C HIS A 122 10.84 13.50 18.89
N GLY A 123 11.11 14.40 17.96
CA GLY A 123 12.45 14.64 17.43
C GLY A 123 12.92 13.62 16.40
N ILE A 124 12.03 12.76 15.90
CA ILE A 124 12.36 11.77 14.88
C ILE A 124 12.39 12.44 13.51
N ARG A 125 13.57 12.47 12.91
CA ARG A 125 13.88 13.15 11.65
C ARG A 125 14.53 12.16 10.68
N PRO A 126 13.75 11.22 10.09
CA PRO A 126 14.31 10.20 9.22
C PRO A 126 14.77 10.81 7.89
N ASP A 127 15.97 10.45 7.44
CA ASP A 127 16.46 10.79 6.11
C ASP A 127 16.12 9.70 5.09
N ARG A 128 16.09 8.44 5.53
CA ARG A 128 15.79 7.27 4.69
C ARG A 128 14.58 6.53 5.25
N VAL A 129 13.51 6.50 4.48
CA VAL A 129 12.22 5.95 4.90
C VAL A 129 11.80 4.79 4.02
N LEU A 130 11.30 3.73 4.63
CA LEU A 130 10.69 2.58 3.99
C LEU A 130 9.18 2.59 4.20
N GLU A 131 8.43 2.53 3.10
CA GLU A 131 6.99 2.26 3.08
C GLU A 131 6.75 0.92 2.37
N PRO A 132 6.62 -0.21 3.10
CA PRO A 132 6.57 -1.54 2.49
C PRO A 132 5.23 -1.91 1.85
N SER A 133 4.16 -1.12 2.05
CA SER A 133 2.82 -1.33 1.46
C SER A 133 2.11 0.01 1.25
N ALA A 134 2.58 0.76 0.26
CA ALA A 134 2.35 2.19 0.17
C ALA A 134 0.94 2.59 -0.28
N GLY A 135 0.20 1.72 -0.96
CA GLY A 135 -1.07 2.10 -1.56
C GLY A 135 -0.89 3.27 -2.51
N VAL A 136 -1.64 4.34 -2.30
CA VAL A 136 -1.53 5.59 -3.07
C VAL A 136 -0.53 6.59 -2.48
N GLY A 137 0.16 6.24 -1.38
CA GLY A 137 1.23 7.06 -0.82
C GLY A 137 0.83 7.99 0.32
N ALA A 138 -0.26 7.72 1.04
CA ALA A 138 -0.70 8.58 2.14
C ALA A 138 0.37 8.77 3.25
N PHE A 139 1.16 7.74 3.57
CA PHE A 139 2.30 7.89 4.46
C PHE A 139 3.47 8.61 3.81
N VAL A 140 3.68 8.42 2.50
CA VAL A 140 4.70 9.16 1.74
C VAL A 140 4.43 10.66 1.84
N ASP A 141 3.19 11.09 1.57
CA ASP A 141 2.76 12.49 1.70
C ASP A 141 3.02 13.01 3.12
N SER A 142 2.52 12.30 4.14
CA SER A 142 2.63 12.74 5.54
C SER A 142 4.08 12.83 6.04
N VAL A 143 4.97 11.97 5.56
CA VAL A 143 6.40 12.07 5.87
C VAL A 143 7.03 13.27 5.18
N LEU A 144 6.72 13.49 3.89
CA LEU A 144 7.27 14.59 3.11
C LEU A 144 6.80 15.98 3.60
N GLU A 145 5.60 16.08 4.17
CA GLU A 145 5.12 17.32 4.83
C GLU A 145 6.05 17.75 5.98
N ASN A 146 6.55 16.80 6.77
CA ASN A 146 7.45 17.05 7.88
C ASN A 146 8.95 16.99 7.51
N ARG A 147 9.28 16.26 6.45
CA ARG A 147 10.65 16.03 5.97
C ARG A 147 10.68 16.04 4.42
N PRO A 148 10.64 17.22 3.78
CA PRO A 148 10.58 17.35 2.31
C PRO A 148 11.75 16.69 1.57
N ASP A 149 12.92 16.58 2.22
CA ASP A 149 14.14 16.01 1.66
C ASP A 149 14.33 14.52 1.97
N ALA A 150 13.37 13.85 2.61
CA ALA A 150 13.48 12.44 2.91
C ALA A 150 13.55 11.59 1.63
N ASP A 151 14.48 10.64 1.61
CA ASP A 151 14.62 9.62 0.56
C ASP A 151 13.69 8.44 0.90
N ILE A 152 12.54 8.35 0.24
CA ILE A 152 11.53 7.34 0.53
C ILE A 152 11.58 6.23 -0.52
N MET A 153 11.68 4.98 -0.04
CA MET A 153 11.48 3.79 -0.86
C MET A 153 10.11 3.20 -0.53
N ALA A 154 9.21 3.20 -1.52
CA ALA A 154 7.83 2.76 -1.39
C ALA A 154 7.58 1.51 -2.24
N PHE A 155 7.04 0.46 -1.63
CA PHE A 155 6.62 -0.76 -2.32
C PHE A 155 5.10 -0.79 -2.47
N GLU A 156 4.62 -1.09 -3.68
CA GLU A 156 3.22 -1.35 -3.94
C GLU A 156 3.09 -2.52 -4.93
N LYS A 157 2.37 -3.56 -4.52
CA LYS A 157 2.26 -4.80 -5.30
C LYS A 157 1.20 -4.70 -6.40
N ASP A 158 0.13 -3.94 -6.16
CA ASP A 158 -0.93 -3.72 -7.15
C ASP A 158 -0.43 -2.85 -8.30
N LEU A 159 -0.59 -3.35 -9.54
CA LEU A 159 -0.05 -2.68 -10.72
C LEU A 159 -0.64 -1.30 -10.97
N MET A 160 -1.95 -1.13 -10.78
CA MET A 160 -2.63 0.14 -11.06
C MET A 160 -2.34 1.14 -9.95
N THR A 161 -2.45 0.70 -8.71
CA THR A 161 -2.13 1.51 -7.54
C THR A 161 -0.67 1.97 -7.57
N GLY A 162 0.26 1.05 -7.86
CA GLY A 162 1.68 1.36 -7.95
C GLY A 162 2.03 2.30 -9.10
N LYS A 163 1.34 2.19 -10.25
CA LYS A 163 1.49 3.12 -11.36
C LYS A 163 1.06 4.53 -10.95
N ILE A 164 -0.07 4.68 -10.28
CA ILE A 164 -0.57 5.96 -9.80
C ILE A 164 0.36 6.53 -8.72
N LEU A 165 0.79 5.72 -7.76
CA LEU A 165 1.77 6.08 -6.74
C LEU A 165 3.05 6.66 -7.37
N ASN A 166 3.57 6.03 -8.42
CA ASN A 166 4.78 6.47 -9.11
C ASN A 166 4.61 7.86 -9.75
N HIS A 167 3.44 8.16 -10.32
CA HIS A 167 3.14 9.47 -10.87
C HIS A 167 2.88 10.53 -9.80
N LEU A 168 2.33 10.16 -8.66
CA LEU A 168 2.12 11.07 -7.53
C LEU A 168 3.43 11.46 -6.84
N HIS A 169 4.42 10.56 -6.84
CA HIS A 169 5.70 10.75 -6.14
C HIS A 169 6.92 10.52 -7.07
N PRO A 170 7.06 11.29 -8.16
CA PRO A 170 8.12 11.06 -9.16
C PRO A 170 9.54 11.29 -8.61
N GLY A 171 9.67 11.97 -7.47
CA GLY A 171 10.95 12.17 -6.78
C GLY A 171 11.36 11.04 -5.84
N GLN A 172 10.48 10.05 -5.62
CA GLN A 172 10.72 8.96 -4.66
C GLN A 172 11.00 7.63 -5.36
N LYS A 173 11.56 6.67 -4.63
CA LYS A 173 11.91 5.34 -5.16
C LYS A 173 10.70 4.40 -5.07
N VAL A 174 9.76 4.53 -6.00
CA VAL A 174 8.59 3.64 -6.06
C VAL A 174 8.97 2.31 -6.73
N ARG A 175 8.65 1.21 -6.04
CA ARG A 175 8.83 -0.18 -6.51
C ARG A 175 7.46 -0.83 -6.69
N VAL A 176 7.01 -0.96 -7.95
CA VAL A 176 5.73 -1.63 -8.28
C VAL A 176 5.94 -3.14 -8.26
N GLN A 177 6.10 -3.67 -7.06
CA GLN A 177 6.36 -5.10 -6.78
C GLN A 177 6.08 -5.38 -5.30
N GLY A 178 6.01 -6.68 -4.94
CA GLY A 178 5.88 -7.06 -3.53
C GLY A 178 7.14 -6.77 -2.73
N PHE A 179 6.96 -6.49 -1.44
CA PHE A 179 8.05 -6.16 -0.51
C PHE A 179 9.06 -7.31 -0.32
N GLU A 180 8.64 -8.55 -0.59
CA GLU A 180 9.55 -9.72 -0.59
C GLU A 180 10.73 -9.56 -1.56
N LYS A 181 10.65 -8.65 -2.53
CA LYS A 181 11.68 -8.39 -3.54
C LYS A 181 12.63 -7.25 -3.20
N ILE A 182 12.61 -6.75 -1.96
CA ILE A 182 13.57 -5.73 -1.53
C ILE A 182 15.00 -6.25 -1.70
N GLU A 183 15.85 -5.43 -2.29
CA GLU A 183 17.22 -5.79 -2.62
C GLU A 183 18.12 -5.78 -1.37
N LYS A 184 19.10 -6.69 -1.29
CA LYS A 184 20.02 -6.85 -0.15
C LYS A 184 20.73 -5.57 0.32
N PRO A 185 21.13 -4.63 -0.55
CA PRO A 185 21.75 -3.37 -0.10
C PRO A 185 20.86 -2.48 0.76
N PHE A 186 19.54 -2.72 0.77
CA PHE A 186 18.58 -1.98 1.58
C PHE A 186 18.25 -2.64 2.92
N MET A 187 18.95 -3.74 3.26
CA MET A 187 18.90 -4.29 4.61
C MET A 187 19.76 -3.47 5.55
N ASN A 188 19.31 -3.27 6.80
CA ASN A 188 19.98 -2.43 7.81
C ASN A 188 20.27 -1.01 7.28
N HIS A 189 19.29 -0.42 6.55
CA HIS A 189 19.49 0.81 5.79
C HIS A 189 18.62 1.97 6.26
N PHE A 190 17.33 1.73 6.53
CA PHE A 190 16.35 2.79 6.75
C PHE A 190 16.36 3.28 8.20
N ASP A 191 16.07 4.58 8.35
CA ASP A 191 15.92 5.22 9.67
C ASP A 191 14.52 4.97 10.24
N LEU A 192 13.52 4.86 9.34
CA LEU A 192 12.11 4.63 9.65
C LEU A 192 11.50 3.67 8.65
N ALA A 193 10.75 2.68 9.14
CA ALA A 193 9.75 1.97 8.34
C ALA A 193 8.36 2.35 8.85
N ILE A 194 7.51 2.85 7.96
CA ILE A 194 6.16 3.33 8.31
C ILE A 194 5.14 2.79 7.32
N SER A 195 4.04 2.21 7.78
CA SER A 195 3.01 1.64 6.90
C SER A 195 1.72 1.29 7.64
N ASN A 196 0.64 1.20 6.89
CA ASN A 196 -0.50 0.34 7.21
C ASN A 196 -0.28 -1.01 6.50
N ILE A 197 0.33 -1.96 7.23
CA ILE A 197 0.72 -3.24 6.65
C ILE A 197 -0.50 -4.12 6.33
N PRO A 198 -0.42 -4.98 5.29
CA PRO A 198 -1.49 -5.93 5.02
C PRO A 198 -1.66 -6.91 6.19
N PHE A 199 -2.89 -7.34 6.41
CA PHE A 199 -3.24 -8.28 7.47
C PHE A 199 -4.08 -9.43 6.92
N GLY A 200 -4.09 -10.54 7.64
CA GLY A 200 -4.80 -11.78 7.28
C GLY A 200 -3.89 -13.01 7.33
N ASP A 201 -4.50 -14.18 7.29
CA ASP A 201 -3.82 -15.48 7.29
C ASP A 201 -3.36 -15.85 5.88
N VAL A 202 -2.47 -15.02 5.33
CA VAL A 202 -1.89 -15.22 4.00
C VAL A 202 -0.38 -15.42 4.17
N ALA A 203 0.12 -16.53 3.65
CA ALA A 203 1.56 -16.80 3.62
C ALA A 203 2.25 -15.96 2.55
N VAL A 204 3.47 -15.51 2.85
CA VAL A 204 4.34 -14.81 1.91
C VAL A 204 5.45 -15.75 1.47
N PHE A 205 5.59 -15.92 0.16
CA PHE A 205 6.70 -16.68 -0.39
C PHE A 205 7.94 -15.80 -0.50
N ASP A 206 8.84 -15.95 0.47
CA ASP A 206 10.17 -15.35 0.49
C ASP A 206 11.19 -16.45 0.80
N PRO A 207 12.09 -16.80 -0.16
CA PRO A 207 13.09 -17.85 0.05
C PRO A 207 14.02 -17.60 1.23
N ASP A 208 14.35 -16.33 1.53
CA ASP A 208 15.22 -15.97 2.66
C ASP A 208 14.54 -16.24 4.02
N PHE A 209 13.21 -16.18 4.06
CA PHE A 209 12.41 -16.48 5.24
C PHE A 209 12.05 -17.96 5.33
N SER A 210 11.52 -18.54 4.25
CA SER A 210 11.09 -19.94 4.23
C SER A 210 12.24 -20.93 4.30
N GLY A 211 13.43 -20.57 3.82
CA GLY A 211 14.67 -21.35 3.94
C GLY A 211 15.52 -21.03 5.18
N SER A 212 15.08 -20.12 6.03
CA SER A 212 15.83 -19.72 7.22
C SER A 212 15.90 -20.83 8.27
N LYS A 213 17.07 -20.96 8.90
CA LYS A 213 17.25 -21.83 10.09
C LYS A 213 16.67 -21.21 11.35
N ASP A 214 16.37 -19.91 11.35
CA ASP A 214 15.71 -19.21 12.44
C ASP A 214 14.21 -19.55 12.45
N PRO A 215 13.71 -20.23 13.50
CA PRO A 215 12.30 -20.60 13.61
C PRO A 215 11.34 -19.40 13.56
N ALA A 216 11.74 -18.23 14.06
CA ALA A 216 10.93 -17.03 14.06
C ALA A 216 10.68 -16.53 12.64
N ARG A 217 11.72 -16.49 11.80
CA ARG A 217 11.61 -16.11 10.38
C ARG A 217 10.74 -17.09 9.60
N HIS A 218 10.99 -18.40 9.79
CA HIS A 218 10.20 -19.43 9.13
C HIS A 218 8.71 -19.36 9.53
N SER A 219 8.42 -19.10 10.80
CA SER A 219 7.05 -18.92 11.29
C SER A 219 6.42 -17.64 10.75
N ALA A 220 7.16 -16.53 10.70
CA ALA A 220 6.67 -15.25 10.21
C ALA A 220 6.20 -15.30 8.75
N ALA A 221 6.83 -16.10 7.90
CA ALA A 221 6.41 -16.26 6.49
C ALA A 221 4.99 -16.85 6.33
N ARG A 222 4.41 -17.43 7.39
CA ARG A 222 3.07 -18.03 7.36
C ARG A 222 1.95 -17.00 7.46
N THR A 223 2.23 -15.83 8.02
CA THR A 223 1.24 -14.75 8.22
C THR A 223 1.81 -13.42 7.72
N ILE A 224 1.07 -12.76 6.83
CA ILE A 224 1.56 -11.59 6.11
C ILE A 224 2.01 -10.46 7.04
N HIS A 225 1.27 -10.17 8.12
CA HIS A 225 1.62 -9.10 9.05
C HIS A 225 2.92 -9.40 9.83
N ASN A 226 3.13 -10.64 10.30
CA ASN A 226 4.37 -11.04 10.98
C ASN A 226 5.57 -10.94 10.02
N TYR A 227 5.38 -11.36 8.78
CA TYR A 227 6.39 -11.22 7.74
C TYR A 227 6.79 -9.76 7.53
N PHE A 228 5.81 -8.86 7.34
CA PHE A 228 6.08 -7.44 7.14
C PHE A 228 6.83 -6.82 8.32
N PHE A 229 6.47 -7.18 9.55
CA PHE A 229 7.20 -6.73 10.74
C PHE A 229 8.66 -7.17 10.73
N LEU A 230 8.94 -8.48 10.65
CA LEU A 230 10.30 -8.98 10.71
C LEU A 230 11.16 -8.52 9.53
N LYS A 231 10.60 -8.51 8.31
CA LYS A 231 11.32 -8.04 7.13
C LYS A 231 11.66 -6.55 7.23
N SER A 232 10.78 -5.75 7.81
CA SER A 232 11.03 -4.32 8.03
C SER A 232 12.04 -4.07 9.15
N LEU A 233 12.04 -4.88 10.22
CA LEU A 233 13.09 -4.83 11.24
C LEU A 233 14.46 -5.14 10.64
N ASP A 234 14.56 -6.11 9.72
CA ASP A 234 15.81 -6.40 9.00
C ASP A 234 16.25 -5.24 8.09
N ALA A 235 15.29 -4.49 7.52
CA ALA A 235 15.59 -3.38 6.62
C ALA A 235 15.93 -2.07 7.36
N VAL A 236 15.43 -1.90 8.58
CA VAL A 236 15.72 -0.73 9.43
C VAL A 236 17.08 -0.91 10.08
N ARG A 237 17.88 0.18 10.11
CA ARG A 237 19.18 0.19 10.77
C ARG A 237 19.07 0.10 12.29
N GLU A 238 20.18 -0.20 12.95
CA GLU A 238 20.28 -0.11 14.40
C GLU A 238 19.91 1.31 14.89
N GLY A 239 19.06 1.40 15.91
CA GLY A 239 18.52 2.68 16.41
C GLY A 239 17.43 3.31 15.55
N GLY A 240 17.03 2.68 14.45
CA GLY A 240 15.88 3.10 13.64
C GLY A 240 14.55 2.66 14.24
N ILE A 241 13.45 3.04 13.59
CA ILE A 241 12.09 2.88 14.12
C ILE A 241 11.20 2.14 13.10
N VAL A 242 10.31 1.30 13.61
CA VAL A 242 9.20 0.70 12.85
C VAL A 242 7.88 1.19 13.43
N ALA A 243 7.07 1.88 12.64
CA ALA A 243 5.79 2.46 13.02
C ALA A 243 4.68 1.92 12.10
N PHE A 244 3.92 0.92 12.55
CA PHE A 244 2.93 0.25 11.72
C PHE A 244 1.53 0.31 12.30
N ILE A 245 0.55 0.47 11.38
CA ILE A 245 -0.85 0.15 11.64
C ILE A 245 -1.06 -1.31 11.29
N THR A 246 -1.68 -2.07 12.20
CA THR A 246 -2.02 -3.49 12.00
C THR A 246 -3.33 -3.85 12.68
N SER A 247 -3.88 -5.04 12.38
CA SER A 247 -5.05 -5.58 13.03
C SER A 247 -4.76 -6.01 14.48
N GLN A 248 -5.81 -6.14 15.31
CA GLN A 248 -5.69 -6.51 16.73
C GLN A 248 -5.16 -7.94 16.99
N GLY A 249 -4.99 -8.76 15.95
CA GLY A 249 -4.62 -10.17 16.06
C GLY A 249 -3.10 -10.43 15.99
N VAL A 250 -2.25 -9.61 16.60
CA VAL A 250 -0.79 -9.80 16.63
C VAL A 250 -0.29 -10.07 18.07
N PRO A 251 -0.78 -11.13 18.77
CA PRO A 251 -0.31 -11.43 20.13
C PRO A 251 1.12 -11.98 20.15
N GLU A 252 1.55 -12.64 19.08
CA GLU A 252 2.80 -13.43 19.05
C GLU A 252 4.06 -12.58 18.93
N LEU A 253 3.97 -11.37 18.33
CA LEU A 253 5.10 -10.46 18.25
C LEU A 253 5.55 -9.90 19.60
N TYR A 254 4.67 -9.89 20.61
CA TYR A 254 5.02 -9.50 21.97
C TYR A 254 5.79 -10.58 22.74
N ASN A 255 5.84 -11.81 22.21
CA ASN A 255 6.51 -12.96 22.81
C ASN A 255 7.83 -13.31 22.12
N LEU A 256 8.36 -12.43 21.25
CA LEU A 256 9.70 -12.62 20.71
C LEU A 256 10.70 -12.64 21.87
N PRO A 257 11.64 -13.60 21.90
CA PRO A 257 12.63 -13.67 22.98
C PRO A 257 13.42 -12.37 23.06
N ASP A 258 13.69 -11.93 24.30
CA ASP A 258 14.50 -10.74 24.60
C ASP A 258 15.93 -10.96 24.11
N THR A 259 16.20 -10.63 22.86
CA THR A 259 17.58 -10.52 22.36
C THR A 259 18.07 -9.09 22.63
N GLU A 260 19.37 -8.91 22.89
CA GLU A 260 19.94 -7.58 23.19
C GLU A 260 19.62 -6.53 22.11
N SER A 261 19.47 -6.96 20.84
CA SER A 261 19.07 -6.14 19.71
C SER A 261 17.63 -5.59 19.83
N GLN A 262 16.73 -6.28 20.54
CA GLN A 262 15.32 -5.88 20.68
C GLN A 262 15.08 -4.79 21.71
N LYS A 263 16.03 -4.53 22.61
CA LYS A 263 15.91 -3.47 23.63
C LYS A 263 15.88 -2.06 23.05
N GLN A 264 16.22 -1.91 21.76
CA GLN A 264 16.28 -0.62 21.07
C GLN A 264 15.04 -0.30 20.25
N TYR A 265 14.12 -1.25 20.02
CA TYR A 265 12.94 -1.04 19.21
C TYR A 265 11.71 -0.80 20.09
N VAL A 266 11.13 0.39 20.00
CA VAL A 266 9.82 0.70 20.60
C VAL A 266 8.78 0.61 19.48
N PRO A 267 7.96 -0.44 19.42
CA PRO A 267 6.90 -0.49 18.43
C PRO A 267 5.83 0.53 18.80
N VAL A 268 5.62 1.52 17.94
CA VAL A 268 4.45 2.41 18.04
C VAL A 268 3.29 1.68 17.38
N VAL A 269 2.45 1.04 18.17
CA VAL A 269 1.24 0.37 17.70
C VAL A 269 0.06 1.34 17.87
N ALA A 270 -0.38 1.97 16.79
CA ALA A 270 -1.64 2.69 16.79
C ALA A 270 -2.81 1.70 16.68
N ARG A 271 -3.61 1.56 17.74
CA ARG A 271 -4.86 0.79 17.71
C ARG A 271 -5.96 1.61 17.04
N ASN A 272 -6.74 0.97 16.17
CA ASN A 272 -7.99 1.53 15.62
C ASN A 272 -9.00 1.77 16.76
N ALA A 273 -8.91 2.92 17.42
CA ALA A 273 -9.98 3.50 18.23
C ALA A 273 -9.77 5.02 18.28
N PRO A 274 -10.80 5.84 18.10
CA PRO A 274 -10.69 7.27 18.28
C PRO A 274 -10.53 7.54 19.78
N ARG A 275 -9.33 7.64 20.27
CA ARG A 275 -8.82 8.09 21.58
C ARG A 275 -7.79 7.11 22.15
N GLN A 276 -6.60 7.69 22.34
CA GLN A 276 -5.45 7.25 23.15
C GLN A 276 -4.34 6.53 22.38
N ILE A 277 -3.31 7.30 22.11
CA ILE A 277 -1.93 6.84 21.97
C ILE A 277 -1.52 6.33 23.36
N LEU A 278 -1.33 5.02 23.49
CA LEU A 278 -0.84 4.42 24.72
C LEU A 278 0.68 4.31 24.68
N GLU A 279 1.38 5.32 25.24
CA GLU A 279 2.73 5.11 25.73
C GLU A 279 2.73 4.09 26.87
N LYS A 280 3.31 2.92 26.64
CA LYS A 280 3.81 2.11 27.77
C LYS A 280 5.25 2.51 28.04
N ARG A 281 5.46 3.47 28.95
CA ARG A 281 6.75 3.60 29.64
C ARG A 281 6.95 2.33 30.46
N ARG A 282 7.97 1.55 30.15
CA ARG A 282 8.53 0.61 31.12
C ARG A 282 9.38 1.40 32.10
N ARG A 283 9.02 1.34 33.37
CA ARG A 283 9.90 1.66 34.48
C ARG A 283 10.93 0.54 34.67
#